data_66fd5ee294453e6fd75073560d7e7e29
#
_entry.id   66fd5ee294453e6fd75073560d7e7e29
#
_cell.length_a   1.000
_cell.length_b   1.000
_cell.length_c   1.000
_cell.angle_alpha   90.00
_cell.angle_beta   90.00
_cell.angle_gamma   90.00
#
_symmetry.space_group_name_H-M   'P 1'
#
loop_
_entity.id
_entity.type
_entity.pdbx_description
1 polymer ?
#
loop_
_entity_poly.entity_id
_entity_poly.type
_entity_poly.pdbx_seq_one_letter_code
_entity_poly.pdbx_strand_id
1 'polypeptide(L)'
;MAGDKIYALLADIVGSENVSNELHTLQGYSCDPTTNPPSLPDYVVIATTVEQIQKLVRLANKERIPIVPAVGMSNNGGLTIPVEGGIVLDLHKMNKIIEINEDIGYAIVEPGVTIGQADAELKKKGYWISLPVGPPGSAGLLPGYILHGYGHLGGKFGINSEQITGMEVVLPDGELAKLGGCAVSPYWFHRTPVPDLMGLILGWQGSTGIVTKLGINIYPRPRFKAMVGWGIFTTHEEPLPESCARFLIKLGRADLTYDISGHTWGAVQIGRGLKYPLSPKPEEEPELYFSATTYAFTEEELEVKKKIIENLVKEGISSGLPIATTDVTERAKVEMPTKYALKYSDHRGGGGLDYIGSITPVINWTQGIKRLNEVFDKYGFTSYIRLSIYRGTLQGMMRAIMPYNRGDENDVEAVRKMARETVQVILDCGGLIYKAPSFACEEMWKRGDPNFLKLLKKVKQTLDPNRIMNPGRLGL
;
A
#
# COMPACT_ATOMS: atom_id res chain seq x y z
N MET A 1 -14.07 31.46 -21.66
CA MET A 1 -14.11 32.64 -20.75
C MET A 1 -14.13 32.25 -19.25
N ALA A 2 -14.94 31.30 -18.80
CA ALA A 2 -14.92 30.89 -17.38
C ALA A 2 -13.60 30.16 -16.99
N GLY A 3 -13.03 29.34 -17.88
CA GLY A 3 -11.76 28.66 -17.63
C GLY A 3 -10.56 29.57 -17.39
N ASP A 4 -10.48 30.69 -18.12
CA ASP A 4 -9.40 31.66 -17.94
C ASP A 4 -9.45 32.34 -16.57
N LYS A 5 -10.65 32.59 -16.03
CA LYS A 5 -10.82 33.18 -14.70
C LYS A 5 -10.33 32.26 -13.58
N ILE A 6 -10.66 30.97 -13.63
CA ILE A 6 -10.22 30.00 -12.62
C ILE A 6 -8.71 29.80 -12.68
N TYR A 7 -8.15 29.67 -13.89
CA TYR A 7 -6.71 29.60 -14.09
C TYR A 7 -5.98 30.79 -13.44
N ALA A 8 -6.46 32.02 -13.68
CA ALA A 8 -5.86 33.22 -13.08
C ALA A 8 -5.90 33.20 -11.53
N LEU A 9 -7.03 32.78 -10.93
CA LEU A 9 -7.17 32.66 -9.48
C LEU A 9 -6.22 31.59 -8.89
N LEU A 10 -6.04 30.48 -9.60
CA LEU A 10 -5.08 29.45 -9.20
C LEU A 10 -3.64 29.96 -9.29
N ALA A 11 -3.31 30.64 -10.39
CA ALA A 11 -1.99 31.24 -10.60
C ALA A 11 -1.65 32.31 -9.57
N ASP A 12 -2.64 33.10 -9.13
CA ASP A 12 -2.46 34.10 -8.05
C ASP A 12 -2.10 33.44 -6.69
N ILE A 13 -2.53 32.18 -6.47
CA ILE A 13 -2.25 31.46 -5.22
C ILE A 13 -0.87 30.82 -5.23
N VAL A 14 -0.50 30.13 -6.33
CA VAL A 14 0.69 29.24 -6.36
C VAL A 14 1.79 29.72 -7.31
N GLY A 15 1.55 30.77 -8.12
CA GLY A 15 2.41 31.17 -9.24
C GLY A 15 2.02 30.47 -10.55
N SER A 16 2.14 31.19 -11.66
CA SER A 16 1.76 30.69 -12.99
C SER A 16 2.58 29.46 -13.43
N GLU A 17 3.82 29.34 -12.96
CA GLU A 17 4.71 28.20 -13.22
C GLU A 17 4.30 26.92 -12.47
N ASN A 18 3.35 27.02 -11.55
CA ASN A 18 2.84 25.90 -10.76
C ASN A 18 1.38 25.52 -11.09
N VAL A 19 0.83 26.07 -12.18
CA VAL A 19 -0.51 25.76 -12.69
C VAL A 19 -0.42 25.39 -14.17
N SER A 20 -1.13 24.35 -14.56
CA SER A 20 -1.27 23.97 -15.97
C SER A 20 -2.68 23.51 -16.28
N ASN A 21 -3.20 23.92 -17.43
CA ASN A 21 -4.39 23.38 -18.09
C ASN A 21 -4.03 22.86 -19.50
N GLU A 22 -2.75 22.70 -19.80
CA GLU A 22 -2.24 22.19 -21.07
C GLU A 22 -2.49 20.69 -21.18
N LEU A 23 -3.05 20.24 -22.29
CA LEU A 23 -3.49 18.84 -22.51
C LEU A 23 -2.38 17.81 -22.19
N HIS A 24 -1.15 18.06 -22.62
CA HIS A 24 -0.03 17.14 -22.37
C HIS A 24 0.28 16.98 -20.87
N THR A 25 0.13 18.05 -20.07
CA THR A 25 0.26 18.00 -18.62
C THR A 25 -0.90 17.24 -18.00
N LEU A 26 -2.14 17.58 -18.38
CA LEU A 26 -3.35 16.92 -17.86
C LEU A 26 -3.35 15.41 -18.12
N GLN A 27 -2.88 14.99 -19.31
CA GLN A 27 -2.74 13.57 -19.65
C GLN A 27 -1.79 12.82 -18.69
N GLY A 28 -0.72 13.44 -18.24
CA GLY A 28 0.21 12.87 -17.26
C GLY A 28 -0.43 12.56 -15.90
N TYR A 29 -1.55 13.22 -15.57
CA TYR A 29 -2.28 13.05 -14.32
C TYR A 29 -3.64 12.34 -14.49
N SER A 30 -3.96 11.88 -15.69
CA SER A 30 -5.28 11.31 -16.01
C SER A 30 -5.42 9.82 -15.70
N CYS A 31 -4.34 9.09 -15.48
CA CYS A 31 -4.35 7.64 -15.33
C CYS A 31 -3.26 7.15 -14.38
N ASP A 32 -3.37 5.90 -13.96
CA ASP A 32 -2.35 5.14 -13.25
C ASP A 32 -2.05 3.82 -13.98
N PRO A 33 -1.19 2.93 -13.47
CA PRO A 33 -0.88 1.67 -14.14
C PRO A 33 -2.02 0.66 -14.20
N THR A 34 -3.17 0.92 -13.57
CA THR A 34 -4.29 -0.02 -13.46
C THR A 34 -5.22 0.03 -14.66
N THR A 35 -6.21 -0.88 -14.68
CA THR A 35 -7.29 -0.91 -15.68
C THR A 35 -8.40 0.10 -15.43
N ASN A 36 -8.28 0.97 -14.39
CA ASN A 36 -9.24 2.02 -14.17
C ASN A 36 -9.27 2.98 -15.37
N PRO A 37 -10.48 3.40 -15.84
CA PRO A 37 -10.56 4.32 -16.96
C PRO A 37 -9.82 5.63 -16.65
N PRO A 38 -9.08 6.18 -17.64
CA PRO A 38 -8.46 7.48 -17.49
C PRO A 38 -9.52 8.58 -17.43
N SER A 39 -9.24 9.65 -16.67
CA SER A 39 -10.08 10.86 -16.61
C SER A 39 -9.18 12.08 -16.51
N LEU A 40 -9.40 13.09 -17.36
CA LEU A 40 -8.62 14.31 -17.38
C LEU A 40 -9.06 15.24 -16.23
N PRO A 41 -8.10 15.82 -15.48
CA PRO A 41 -8.41 16.98 -14.64
C PRO A 41 -8.65 18.22 -15.50
N ASP A 42 -9.28 19.26 -14.93
CA ASP A 42 -9.35 20.57 -15.56
C ASP A 42 -8.02 21.36 -15.36
N TYR A 43 -7.39 21.16 -14.21
CA TYR A 43 -6.13 21.80 -13.84
C TYR A 43 -5.21 20.85 -13.08
N VAL A 44 -3.90 21.01 -13.29
CA VAL A 44 -2.86 20.48 -12.42
C VAL A 44 -2.25 21.67 -11.67
N VAL A 45 -2.22 21.57 -10.34
CA VAL A 45 -1.72 22.62 -9.45
C VAL A 45 -0.67 22.05 -8.51
N ILE A 46 0.52 22.65 -8.48
CA ILE A 46 1.61 22.22 -7.60
C ILE A 46 1.66 23.19 -6.41
N ALA A 47 1.36 22.70 -5.20
CA ALA A 47 1.52 23.48 -3.99
C ALA A 47 2.89 23.27 -3.33
N THR A 48 3.43 24.32 -2.72
CA THR A 48 4.72 24.30 -2.02
C THR A 48 4.60 24.67 -0.55
N THR A 49 3.46 25.21 -0.12
CA THR A 49 3.20 25.60 1.27
C THR A 49 1.79 25.21 1.72
N VAL A 50 1.62 25.12 3.04
CA VAL A 50 0.32 24.82 3.68
C VAL A 50 -0.68 25.93 3.40
N GLU A 51 -0.25 27.18 3.43
CA GLU A 51 -1.09 28.37 3.18
C GLU A 51 -1.65 28.36 1.74
N GLN A 52 -0.87 27.90 0.76
CA GLN A 52 -1.35 27.70 -0.61
C GLN A 52 -2.47 26.64 -0.64
N ILE A 53 -2.27 25.51 0.02
CA ILE A 53 -3.30 24.45 0.09
C ILE A 53 -4.59 24.97 0.73
N GLN A 54 -4.50 25.72 1.85
CA GLN A 54 -5.65 26.32 2.50
C GLN A 54 -6.43 27.26 1.56
N LYS A 55 -5.70 28.15 0.83
CA LYS A 55 -6.30 29.06 -0.14
C LYS A 55 -6.96 28.31 -1.31
N LEU A 56 -6.30 27.27 -1.84
CA LEU A 56 -6.84 26.41 -2.90
C LEU A 56 -8.12 25.71 -2.48
N VAL A 57 -8.15 25.15 -1.26
CA VAL A 57 -9.34 24.48 -0.72
C VAL A 57 -10.48 25.49 -0.55
N ARG A 58 -10.24 26.68 -0.04
CA ARG A 58 -11.26 27.73 0.09
C ARG A 58 -11.77 28.20 -1.27
N LEU A 59 -10.89 28.34 -2.27
CA LEU A 59 -11.28 28.66 -3.65
C LEU A 59 -12.14 27.53 -4.23
N ALA A 60 -11.74 26.27 -4.08
CA ALA A 60 -12.46 25.10 -4.56
C ALA A 60 -13.88 25.01 -3.94
N ASN A 61 -14.00 25.29 -2.64
CA ASN A 61 -15.31 25.37 -1.97
C ASN A 61 -16.19 26.46 -2.56
N LYS A 62 -15.64 27.64 -2.81
CA LYS A 62 -16.38 28.79 -3.37
C LYS A 62 -16.86 28.51 -4.78
N GLU A 63 -16.02 27.96 -5.62
CA GLU A 63 -16.28 27.74 -7.05
C GLU A 63 -16.84 26.32 -7.32
N ARG A 64 -16.99 25.46 -6.28
CA ARG A 64 -17.47 24.07 -6.38
C ARG A 64 -16.61 23.19 -7.29
N ILE A 65 -15.30 23.30 -7.18
CA ILE A 65 -14.33 22.56 -7.99
C ILE A 65 -13.76 21.38 -7.20
N PRO A 66 -13.80 20.15 -7.73
CA PRO A 66 -13.17 19.00 -7.11
C PRO A 66 -11.65 19.18 -6.92
N ILE A 67 -11.10 18.65 -5.81
CA ILE A 67 -9.65 18.57 -5.57
C ILE A 67 -9.27 17.12 -5.33
N VAL A 68 -8.30 16.62 -6.08
CA VAL A 68 -7.71 15.30 -5.94
C VAL A 68 -6.26 15.46 -5.47
N PRO A 69 -5.93 15.17 -4.19
CA PRO A 69 -4.55 15.26 -3.72
C PRO A 69 -3.70 14.13 -4.29
N ALA A 70 -2.52 14.49 -4.77
CA ALA A 70 -1.54 13.56 -5.35
C ALA A 70 -0.13 13.84 -4.81
N VAL A 71 0.73 12.83 -4.83
CA VAL A 71 2.17 12.94 -4.58
C VAL A 71 2.92 12.24 -5.71
N GLY A 72 3.59 11.12 -5.50
CA GLY A 72 4.33 10.41 -6.54
C GLY A 72 3.48 9.59 -7.54
N MET A 73 2.17 9.62 -7.49
CA MET A 73 1.19 8.93 -8.37
C MET A 73 1.52 7.46 -8.72
N SER A 74 2.27 6.80 -7.84
CA SER A 74 2.73 5.40 -8.00
C SER A 74 1.78 4.39 -7.35
N ASN A 75 0.58 4.81 -6.93
CA ASN A 75 -0.40 3.93 -6.33
C ASN A 75 -1.25 3.24 -7.41
N ASN A 76 -1.55 1.96 -7.19
CA ASN A 76 -2.36 1.15 -8.09
C ASN A 76 -3.75 0.95 -7.47
N GLY A 77 -4.74 1.63 -7.96
CA GLY A 77 -6.11 1.54 -7.44
C GLY A 77 -7.01 2.68 -7.93
N GLY A 78 -6.51 3.48 -8.86
CA GLY A 78 -7.24 4.61 -9.41
C GLY A 78 -7.41 5.78 -8.44
N LEU A 79 -6.70 5.79 -7.30
CA LEU A 79 -7.01 6.68 -6.17
C LEU A 79 -6.72 8.17 -6.43
N THR A 80 -5.90 8.47 -7.44
CA THR A 80 -5.54 9.83 -7.86
C THR A 80 -6.11 10.20 -9.24
N ILE A 81 -6.90 9.32 -9.86
CA ILE A 81 -7.59 9.62 -11.13
C ILE A 81 -8.75 10.57 -10.83
N PRO A 82 -8.84 11.76 -11.46
CA PRO A 82 -9.86 12.75 -11.16
C PRO A 82 -11.18 12.41 -11.85
N VAL A 83 -11.98 11.50 -11.29
CA VAL A 83 -13.20 10.96 -11.92
C VAL A 83 -14.30 12.00 -12.18
N GLU A 84 -14.27 13.15 -11.51
CA GLU A 84 -15.17 14.28 -11.71
C GLU A 84 -14.41 15.53 -12.22
N GLY A 85 -13.23 15.36 -12.85
CA GLY A 85 -12.40 16.49 -13.29
C GLY A 85 -11.82 17.29 -12.14
N GLY A 86 -11.80 18.62 -12.25
CA GLY A 86 -11.35 19.52 -11.22
C GLY A 86 -9.81 19.67 -11.15
N ILE A 87 -9.29 19.88 -9.96
CA ILE A 87 -7.88 20.14 -9.70
C ILE A 87 -7.20 18.87 -9.23
N VAL A 88 -6.16 18.39 -9.92
CA VAL A 88 -5.18 17.51 -9.31
C VAL A 88 -4.16 18.37 -8.58
N LEU A 89 -4.15 18.28 -7.26
CA LEU A 89 -3.25 19.01 -6.37
C LEU A 89 -2.01 18.16 -6.09
N ASP A 90 -0.93 18.48 -6.78
CA ASP A 90 0.34 17.79 -6.64
C ASP A 90 1.17 18.40 -5.50
N LEU A 91 1.54 17.55 -4.55
CA LEU A 91 2.26 17.90 -3.33
C LEU A 91 3.74 17.46 -3.37
N HIS A 92 4.26 16.99 -4.52
CA HIS A 92 5.62 16.43 -4.59
C HIS A 92 6.73 17.40 -4.20
N LYS A 93 6.50 18.73 -4.36
CA LYS A 93 7.46 19.78 -3.94
C LYS A 93 7.50 20.02 -2.44
N MET A 94 6.49 19.59 -1.68
CA MET A 94 6.51 19.58 -0.22
C MET A 94 7.23 18.31 0.27
N ASN A 95 8.56 18.29 0.22
CA ASN A 95 9.37 17.10 0.36
C ASN A 95 10.45 17.18 1.45
N LYS A 96 10.23 18.01 2.47
CA LYS A 96 11.16 18.14 3.58
C LYS A 96 10.93 17.10 4.67
N ILE A 97 12.02 16.54 5.19
CA ILE A 97 12.02 15.88 6.49
C ILE A 97 12.21 17.02 7.52
N ILE A 98 11.12 17.34 8.23
CA ILE A 98 11.04 18.51 9.10
C ILE A 98 11.84 18.27 10.38
N GLU A 99 11.70 17.08 10.96
CA GLU A 99 12.34 16.70 12.21
C GLU A 99 12.65 15.21 12.21
N ILE A 100 13.77 14.82 12.78
CA ILE A 100 14.07 13.44 13.23
C ILE A 100 14.46 13.58 14.69
N ASN A 101 13.56 13.18 15.57
CA ASN A 101 13.75 13.23 17.01
C ASN A 101 14.20 11.87 17.52
N GLU A 102 15.51 11.74 17.73
CA GLU A 102 16.18 10.49 18.12
C GLU A 102 15.90 10.14 19.58
N ASP A 103 15.74 11.14 20.45
CA ASP A 103 15.52 10.95 21.89
C ASP A 103 14.12 10.40 22.18
N ILE A 104 13.13 10.79 21.37
CA ILE A 104 11.73 10.40 21.56
C ILE A 104 11.32 9.31 20.56
N GLY A 105 12.00 9.16 19.43
CA GLY A 105 11.80 8.08 18.47
C GLY A 105 10.73 8.34 17.40
N TYR A 106 10.63 9.58 16.88
CA TYR A 106 9.75 9.90 15.77
C TYR A 106 10.43 10.76 14.70
N ALA A 107 9.86 10.75 13.50
CA ALA A 107 10.19 11.70 12.44
C ALA A 107 8.94 12.40 11.94
N ILE A 108 9.07 13.68 11.54
CA ILE A 108 8.02 14.47 10.89
C ILE A 108 8.42 14.72 9.44
N VAL A 109 7.55 14.34 8.51
CA VAL A 109 7.78 14.44 7.07
C VAL A 109 6.66 15.19 6.36
N GLU A 110 7.00 15.91 5.30
CA GLU A 110 6.03 16.48 4.35
C GLU A 110 5.52 15.41 3.36
N PRO A 111 4.36 15.61 2.69
CA PRO A 111 3.72 14.58 1.86
C PRO A 111 4.55 14.13 0.67
N GLY A 112 5.36 14.99 0.08
CA GLY A 112 6.21 14.70 -1.08
C GLY A 112 7.51 13.96 -0.75
N VAL A 113 7.80 13.68 0.52
CA VAL A 113 8.98 12.89 0.90
C VAL A 113 8.88 11.49 0.29
N THR A 114 9.93 11.08 -0.42
CA THR A 114 9.99 9.76 -1.05
C THR A 114 10.48 8.68 -0.09
N ILE A 115 10.16 7.42 -0.41
CA ILE A 115 10.63 6.24 0.34
C ILE A 115 12.17 6.24 0.42
N GLY A 116 12.85 6.50 -0.71
CA GLY A 116 14.32 6.49 -0.78
C GLY A 116 14.95 7.63 0.02
N GLN A 117 14.34 8.82 -0.01
CA GLN A 117 14.80 9.97 0.78
C GLN A 117 14.69 9.67 2.28
N ALA A 118 13.54 9.18 2.72
CA ALA A 118 13.33 8.85 4.14
C ALA A 118 14.31 7.74 4.63
N ASP A 119 14.47 6.65 3.84
CA ASP A 119 15.41 5.59 4.19
C ASP A 119 16.85 6.10 4.28
N ALA A 120 17.29 6.90 3.31
CA ALA A 120 18.65 7.42 3.27
C ALA A 120 18.98 8.33 4.46
N GLU A 121 18.07 9.25 4.82
CA GLU A 121 18.31 10.17 5.93
C GLU A 121 18.24 9.47 7.30
N LEU A 122 17.30 8.56 7.50
CA LEU A 122 17.21 7.78 8.73
C LEU A 122 18.40 6.82 8.91
N LYS A 123 18.85 6.19 7.81
CA LYS A 123 20.01 5.28 7.82
C LYS A 123 21.29 5.97 8.26
N LYS A 124 21.52 7.23 7.85
CA LYS A 124 22.68 8.04 8.31
C LYS A 124 22.71 8.20 9.83
N LYS A 125 21.55 8.20 10.47
CA LYS A 125 21.38 8.34 11.92
C LYS A 125 21.26 7.00 12.67
N GLY A 126 21.34 5.88 11.96
CA GLY A 126 21.19 4.54 12.56
C GLY A 126 19.75 4.12 12.83
N TYR A 127 18.78 4.76 12.18
CA TYR A 127 17.35 4.46 12.31
C TYR A 127 16.76 3.88 11.03
N TRP A 128 15.60 3.29 11.14
CA TRP A 128 14.77 2.84 10.03
C TRP A 128 13.28 2.93 10.32
N ILE A 129 12.47 2.74 9.28
CA ILE A 129 11.01 2.73 9.31
C ILE A 129 10.47 1.56 8.49
N SER A 130 9.19 1.26 8.67
CA SER A 130 8.53 0.24 7.86
C SER A 130 8.27 0.76 6.44
N LEU A 131 9.03 0.24 5.48
CA LEU A 131 8.93 0.61 4.06
C LEU A 131 8.09 -0.39 3.29
N PRO A 132 7.22 0.08 2.37
CA PRO A 132 6.46 -0.81 1.51
C PRO A 132 7.40 -1.63 0.60
N VAL A 133 7.08 -2.93 0.47
CA VAL A 133 7.85 -3.87 -0.37
C VAL A 133 7.27 -3.84 -1.78
N GLY A 134 8.00 -3.35 -2.74
CA GLY A 134 7.59 -3.33 -4.14
C GLY A 134 7.76 -1.99 -4.81
N PRO A 135 7.26 -0.86 -4.28
CA PRO A 135 7.47 0.45 -4.88
C PRO A 135 8.95 0.82 -4.97
N PRO A 136 9.37 1.55 -6.01
CA PRO A 136 10.72 2.10 -6.10
C PRO A 136 10.95 3.20 -5.04
N GLY A 137 12.20 3.54 -4.80
CA GLY A 137 12.57 4.60 -3.86
C GLY A 137 12.02 5.98 -4.19
N SER A 138 11.66 6.23 -5.46
CA SER A 138 11.00 7.46 -5.92
C SER A 138 9.51 7.56 -5.55
N ALA A 139 8.88 6.49 -5.10
CA ALA A 139 7.49 6.53 -4.67
C ALA A 139 7.32 7.36 -3.38
N GLY A 140 6.19 8.06 -3.26
CA GLY A 140 5.86 8.82 -2.06
C GLY A 140 5.68 7.93 -0.83
N LEU A 141 6.20 8.38 0.31
CA LEU A 141 6.11 7.67 1.59
C LEU A 141 4.69 7.74 2.17
N LEU A 142 4.09 8.93 2.18
CA LEU A 142 2.80 9.22 2.81
C LEU A 142 1.68 8.23 2.45
N PRO A 143 1.41 7.90 1.17
CA PRO A 143 0.30 7.00 0.82
C PRO A 143 0.45 5.59 1.41
N GLY A 144 1.69 5.14 1.62
CA GLY A 144 1.97 3.86 2.28
C GLY A 144 1.49 3.79 3.73
N TYR A 145 1.43 4.94 4.40
CA TYR A 145 1.02 5.05 5.80
C TYR A 145 -0.47 5.34 5.93
N ILE A 146 -0.98 6.37 5.27
CA ILE A 146 -2.40 6.79 5.44
C ILE A 146 -3.42 5.85 4.78
N LEU A 147 -2.99 4.98 3.86
CA LEU A 147 -3.85 4.03 3.16
C LEU A 147 -3.63 2.57 3.65
N HIS A 148 -3.27 2.37 4.91
CA HIS A 148 -3.10 1.06 5.55
C HIS A 148 -2.14 0.13 4.76
N GLY A 149 -1.02 0.70 4.24
CA GLY A 149 -0.04 -0.08 3.51
C GLY A 149 0.71 -1.08 4.41
N TYR A 150 1.20 -2.15 3.79
CA TYR A 150 2.04 -3.13 4.44
C TYR A 150 3.53 -2.84 4.12
N GLY A 151 4.37 -2.89 5.14
CA GLY A 151 5.82 -2.74 5.02
C GLY A 151 6.60 -3.98 5.44
N HIS A 152 7.89 -4.00 5.12
CA HIS A 152 8.81 -5.12 5.39
C HIS A 152 9.07 -5.40 6.89
N LEU A 153 8.59 -4.53 7.78
CA LEU A 153 8.64 -4.69 9.23
C LEU A 153 7.27 -5.03 9.83
N GLY A 154 6.29 -5.35 8.97
CA GLY A 154 4.90 -5.55 9.38
C GLY A 154 4.70 -6.74 10.33
N GLY A 155 5.57 -7.77 10.25
CA GLY A 155 5.56 -8.89 11.18
C GLY A 155 5.93 -8.50 12.61
N LYS A 156 6.72 -7.42 12.78
CA LYS A 156 7.15 -6.92 14.10
C LYS A 156 6.32 -5.74 14.58
N PHE A 157 6.02 -4.78 13.70
CA PHE A 157 5.43 -3.50 14.09
C PHE A 157 3.99 -3.31 13.59
N GLY A 158 3.41 -4.26 12.85
CA GLY A 158 2.07 -4.14 12.29
C GLY A 158 2.04 -3.38 10.96
N ILE A 159 0.85 -2.94 10.55
CA ILE A 159 0.67 -2.16 9.32
C ILE A 159 1.20 -0.73 9.50
N ASN A 160 1.55 -0.08 8.37
CA ASN A 160 2.18 1.24 8.43
C ASN A 160 1.32 2.31 9.13
N SER A 161 -0.01 2.24 9.04
CA SER A 161 -0.88 3.19 9.74
C SER A 161 -0.84 3.11 11.27
N GLU A 162 -0.40 1.96 11.83
CA GLU A 162 -0.17 1.82 13.28
C GLU A 162 1.10 2.54 13.73
N GLN A 163 1.98 2.90 12.80
CA GLN A 163 3.23 3.60 13.04
C GLN A 163 3.09 5.13 13.04
N ILE A 164 1.89 5.64 12.74
CA ILE A 164 1.63 7.07 12.70
C ILE A 164 1.49 7.59 14.12
N THR A 165 2.22 8.65 14.43
CA THR A 165 2.25 9.29 15.75
C THR A 165 1.44 10.57 15.81
N GLY A 166 1.32 11.27 14.68
CA GLY A 166 0.58 12.53 14.55
C GLY A 166 0.42 12.91 13.08
N MET A 167 -0.49 13.84 12.82
CA MET A 167 -0.61 14.44 11.49
C MET A 167 -1.12 15.88 11.55
N GLU A 168 -0.74 16.67 10.55
CA GLU A 168 -1.29 17.98 10.25
C GLU A 168 -2.09 17.87 8.95
N VAL A 169 -3.29 18.42 8.92
CA VAL A 169 -4.26 18.22 7.84
C VAL A 169 -4.95 19.54 7.52
N VAL A 170 -5.03 19.91 6.25
CA VAL A 170 -5.98 20.92 5.77
C VAL A 170 -7.33 20.23 5.58
N LEU A 171 -8.31 20.65 6.34
CA LEU A 171 -9.68 20.16 6.32
C LEU A 171 -10.43 20.66 5.07
N PRO A 172 -11.58 20.07 4.72
CA PRO A 172 -12.35 20.46 3.55
C PRO A 172 -12.86 21.90 3.55
N ASP A 173 -12.92 22.57 4.70
CA ASP A 173 -13.24 24.01 4.83
C ASP A 173 -12.02 24.95 4.67
N GLY A 174 -10.81 24.38 4.52
CA GLY A 174 -9.55 25.10 4.42
C GLY A 174 -8.93 25.47 5.78
N GLU A 175 -9.48 24.97 6.89
CA GLU A 175 -8.85 25.12 8.20
C GLU A 175 -7.74 24.09 8.41
N LEU A 176 -6.73 24.48 9.19
CA LEU A 176 -5.58 23.63 9.51
C LEU A 176 -5.80 22.96 10.87
N ALA A 177 -5.75 21.64 10.93
CA ALA A 177 -5.88 20.87 12.14
C ALA A 177 -4.66 19.97 12.39
N LYS A 178 -4.31 19.79 13.67
CA LYS A 178 -3.36 18.77 14.11
C LYS A 178 -4.16 17.64 14.79
N LEU A 179 -3.83 16.39 14.46
CA LEU A 179 -4.50 15.19 14.97
C LEU A 179 -3.48 14.30 15.69
N GLY A 180 -3.91 13.76 16.86
CA GLY A 180 -3.04 13.00 17.76
C GLY A 180 -2.44 13.85 18.86
N GLY A 181 -1.45 13.34 19.60
CA GLY A 181 -0.81 14.05 20.71
C GLY A 181 -0.24 15.42 20.34
N CYS A 182 0.19 15.59 19.10
CA CYS A 182 0.69 16.88 18.57
C CYS A 182 -0.37 18.00 18.53
N ALA A 183 -1.65 17.69 18.75
CA ALA A 183 -2.71 18.69 18.90
C ALA A 183 -2.62 19.46 20.24
N VAL A 184 -2.03 18.86 21.25
CA VAL A 184 -1.95 19.41 22.63
C VAL A 184 -0.52 19.42 23.18
N SER A 185 0.44 18.76 22.50
CA SER A 185 1.85 18.70 22.86
C SER A 185 2.72 19.27 21.77
N PRO A 186 3.88 19.87 22.07
CA PRO A 186 4.86 20.25 21.08
C PRO A 186 5.51 19.02 20.40
N TYR A 187 5.41 17.83 21.00
CA TYR A 187 6.03 16.59 20.51
C TYR A 187 5.04 15.71 19.74
N TRP A 188 5.55 14.98 18.75
CA TRP A 188 4.75 14.14 17.85
C TRP A 188 4.96 12.64 18.13
N PHE A 189 4.96 12.21 19.38
CA PHE A 189 5.41 10.88 19.76
C PHE A 189 4.29 9.82 19.83
N HIS A 190 3.03 10.24 19.96
CA HIS A 190 1.92 9.28 20.09
C HIS A 190 0.58 9.87 19.65
N ARG A 191 -0.29 9.02 19.10
CA ARG A 191 -1.63 9.43 18.64
C ARG A 191 -2.69 9.48 19.74
N THR A 192 -2.44 8.83 20.86
CA THR A 192 -3.30 8.78 22.05
C THR A 192 -2.57 9.42 23.26
N PRO A 193 -3.20 9.76 24.40
CA PRO A 193 -4.57 9.40 24.83
C PRO A 193 -5.69 10.36 24.43
N VAL A 194 -5.41 11.39 23.62
CA VAL A 194 -6.49 12.24 23.09
C VAL A 194 -7.44 11.40 22.19
N PRO A 195 -8.73 11.82 22.01
CA PRO A 195 -9.62 11.16 21.06
C PRO A 195 -8.96 11.00 19.69
N ASP A 196 -8.95 9.76 19.17
CA ASP A 196 -8.23 9.43 17.95
C ASP A 196 -9.01 9.83 16.69
N LEU A 197 -8.90 11.10 16.32
CA LEU A 197 -9.51 11.64 15.12
C LEU A 197 -8.74 11.33 13.82
N MET A 198 -7.56 10.66 13.89
CA MET A 198 -6.86 10.23 12.68
C MET A 198 -7.69 9.23 11.86
N GLY A 199 -8.61 8.49 12.50
CA GLY A 199 -9.60 7.66 11.82
C GLY A 199 -10.48 8.39 10.80
N LEU A 200 -10.58 9.73 10.89
CA LEU A 200 -11.26 10.56 9.90
C LEU A 200 -10.44 10.81 8.63
N ILE A 201 -9.16 10.44 8.63
CA ILE A 201 -8.23 10.63 7.51
C ILE A 201 -7.71 9.29 6.98
N LEU A 202 -7.40 8.35 7.91
CA LEU A 202 -6.83 7.05 7.56
C LEU A 202 -7.83 6.20 6.78
N GLY A 203 -7.43 5.73 5.60
CA GLY A 203 -8.27 4.93 4.72
C GLY A 203 -9.29 5.72 3.89
N TRP A 204 -9.47 7.02 4.12
CA TRP A 204 -10.45 7.85 3.40
C TRP A 204 -9.99 8.31 2.02
N GLN A 205 -8.81 7.90 1.57
CA GLN A 205 -8.32 8.13 0.20
C GLN A 205 -8.30 9.62 -0.21
N GLY A 206 -8.02 10.53 0.72
CA GLY A 206 -8.01 11.97 0.47
C GLY A 206 -9.39 12.62 0.35
N SER A 207 -10.47 11.93 0.72
CA SER A 207 -11.84 12.44 0.62
C SER A 207 -12.31 13.25 1.83
N THR A 208 -11.50 13.38 2.87
CA THR A 208 -11.84 14.07 4.12
C THR A 208 -10.82 15.12 4.55
N GLY A 209 -9.76 15.31 3.78
CA GLY A 209 -8.72 16.30 4.04
C GLY A 209 -7.41 16.00 3.34
N ILE A 210 -6.50 16.96 3.37
CA ILE A 210 -5.18 16.90 2.72
C ILE A 210 -4.11 16.92 3.81
N VAL A 211 -3.38 15.81 3.95
CA VAL A 211 -2.29 15.71 4.93
C VAL A 211 -1.10 16.55 4.47
N THR A 212 -0.65 17.46 5.31
CA THR A 212 0.47 18.38 5.07
C THR A 212 1.74 18.01 5.85
N LYS A 213 1.58 17.30 6.97
CA LYS A 213 2.70 16.70 7.73
C LYS A 213 2.27 15.37 8.32
N LEU A 214 3.20 14.44 8.38
CA LEU A 214 3.01 13.12 8.96
C LEU A 214 4.11 12.85 9.99
N GLY A 215 3.73 12.56 11.22
CA GLY A 215 4.60 12.01 12.26
C GLY A 215 4.61 10.49 12.21
N ILE A 216 5.77 9.88 12.22
CA ILE A 216 5.93 8.42 12.15
C ILE A 216 6.95 7.95 13.18
N ASN A 217 6.74 6.77 13.77
CA ASN A 217 7.74 6.12 14.61
C ASN A 217 8.99 5.77 13.81
N ILE A 218 10.15 6.04 14.39
CA ILE A 218 11.44 5.54 13.92
C ILE A 218 11.98 4.53 14.93
N TYR A 219 12.73 3.55 14.44
CA TYR A 219 13.29 2.48 15.28
C TYR A 219 14.80 2.41 15.09
N PRO A 220 15.58 2.03 16.11
CA PRO A 220 16.99 1.71 15.92
C PRO A 220 17.15 0.61 14.87
N ARG A 221 18.08 0.79 13.92
CA ARG A 221 18.31 -0.15 12.83
C ARG A 221 19.22 -1.29 13.30
N PRO A 222 18.76 -2.55 13.31
CA PRO A 222 19.62 -3.69 13.61
C PRO A 222 20.72 -3.86 12.56
N ARG A 223 21.87 -4.36 12.98
CA ARG A 223 23.05 -4.53 12.11
C ARG A 223 23.05 -5.83 11.33
N PHE A 224 22.45 -6.87 11.91
CA PHE A 224 22.49 -8.22 11.38
C PHE A 224 21.13 -8.66 10.89
N LYS A 225 21.11 -9.42 9.78
CA LYS A 225 19.90 -9.93 9.12
C LYS A 225 20.10 -11.40 8.78
N ALA A 226 19.10 -12.21 9.04
CA ALA A 226 19.01 -13.58 8.52
C ALA A 226 17.64 -13.83 7.88
N MET A 227 17.61 -14.79 6.98
CA MET A 227 16.40 -15.27 6.34
C MET A 227 16.40 -16.80 6.33
N VAL A 228 15.28 -17.39 6.68
CA VAL A 228 15.06 -18.84 6.60
C VAL A 228 13.95 -19.08 5.58
N GLY A 229 14.18 -19.95 4.61
CA GLY A 229 13.25 -20.23 3.52
C GLY A 229 12.75 -21.67 3.51
N TRP A 230 11.49 -21.83 3.09
CA TRP A 230 10.90 -23.14 2.82
C TRP A 230 9.89 -23.06 1.68
N GLY A 231 9.70 -24.20 1.01
CA GLY A 231 8.64 -24.38 0.00
C GLY A 231 7.53 -25.25 0.54
N ILE A 232 6.32 -25.07 0.02
CA ILE A 232 5.17 -25.96 0.24
C ILE A 232 4.98 -26.76 -1.04
N PHE A 233 5.19 -28.07 -0.97
CA PHE A 233 5.16 -29.02 -2.08
C PHE A 233 3.84 -29.77 -2.08
N THR A 234 2.89 -29.24 -2.83
CA THR A 234 1.50 -29.68 -2.91
C THR A 234 1.01 -29.57 -4.34
N THR A 235 -0.29 -29.66 -4.56
CA THR A 235 -0.89 -29.51 -5.89
C THR A 235 -1.48 -28.12 -6.10
N HIS A 236 -1.75 -27.78 -7.34
CA HIS A 236 -2.40 -26.53 -7.71
C HIS A 236 -3.82 -26.40 -7.14
N GLU A 237 -4.52 -27.54 -6.96
CA GLU A 237 -5.87 -27.61 -6.38
C GLU A 237 -5.86 -27.45 -4.85
N GLU A 238 -4.75 -27.77 -4.19
CA GLU A 238 -4.58 -27.59 -2.75
C GLU A 238 -3.23 -26.92 -2.45
N PRO A 239 -3.04 -25.66 -2.89
CA PRO A 239 -1.74 -24.98 -2.83
C PRO A 239 -1.26 -24.69 -1.40
N LEU A 240 -2.16 -24.53 -0.44
CA LEU A 240 -1.88 -24.32 0.98
C LEU A 240 -2.80 -25.19 1.84
N PRO A 241 -2.39 -26.37 2.28
CA PRO A 241 -3.14 -27.18 3.25
C PRO A 241 -3.37 -26.47 4.58
N GLU A 242 -4.47 -26.75 5.26
CA GLU A 242 -4.79 -26.14 6.55
C GLU A 242 -3.68 -26.37 7.59
N SER A 243 -3.05 -27.54 7.59
CA SER A 243 -1.91 -27.86 8.47
C SER A 243 -0.73 -26.88 8.26
N CYS A 244 -0.43 -26.51 7.01
CA CYS A 244 0.58 -25.52 6.67
C CYS A 244 0.14 -24.11 7.10
N ALA A 245 -1.14 -23.74 6.95
CA ALA A 245 -1.64 -22.45 7.44
C ALA A 245 -1.50 -22.36 8.97
N ARG A 246 -1.81 -23.43 9.72
CA ARG A 246 -1.59 -23.50 11.17
C ARG A 246 -0.12 -23.41 11.55
N PHE A 247 0.77 -24.02 10.76
CA PHE A 247 2.23 -23.87 10.95
C PHE A 247 2.66 -22.41 10.77
N LEU A 248 2.19 -21.70 9.74
CA LEU A 248 2.47 -20.28 9.53
C LEU A 248 2.00 -19.42 10.73
N ILE A 249 0.83 -19.74 11.28
CA ILE A 249 0.29 -19.09 12.48
C ILE A 249 1.21 -19.33 13.69
N LYS A 250 1.65 -20.60 13.90
CA LYS A 250 2.60 -20.96 14.98
C LYS A 250 3.89 -20.15 14.86
N LEU A 251 4.44 -20.07 13.65
CA LEU A 251 5.68 -19.33 13.39
C LEU A 251 5.51 -17.82 13.62
N GLY A 252 4.40 -17.22 13.17
CA GLY A 252 4.09 -15.80 13.40
C GLY A 252 3.95 -15.45 14.87
N ARG A 253 3.37 -16.36 15.68
CA ARG A 253 3.21 -16.17 17.13
C ARG A 253 4.51 -16.29 17.93
N ALA A 254 5.56 -16.86 17.35
CA ALA A 254 6.86 -16.94 18.03
C ALA A 254 7.53 -15.56 18.22
N ASP A 255 7.02 -14.51 17.58
CA ASP A 255 7.50 -13.11 17.64
C ASP A 255 9.02 -12.95 17.38
N LEU A 256 9.57 -13.81 16.55
CA LEU A 256 10.99 -13.81 16.20
C LEU A 256 11.27 -13.10 14.87
N THR A 257 10.22 -12.83 14.09
CA THR A 257 10.35 -12.39 12.72
C THR A 257 9.84 -10.98 12.51
N TYR A 258 10.47 -10.27 11.59
CA TYR A 258 10.04 -8.95 11.12
C TYR A 258 9.12 -9.05 9.89
N ASP A 259 9.26 -10.12 9.12
CA ASP A 259 8.40 -10.47 7.99
C ASP A 259 8.34 -11.98 7.81
N ILE A 260 7.14 -12.53 7.60
CA ILE A 260 6.93 -13.87 7.05
C ILE A 260 6.20 -13.64 5.75
N SER A 261 6.87 -13.85 4.63
CA SER A 261 6.29 -13.60 3.31
C SER A 261 6.25 -14.86 2.46
N GLY A 262 5.13 -15.02 1.75
CA GLY A 262 4.87 -16.10 0.83
C GLY A 262 4.59 -15.60 -0.59
N HIS A 263 4.92 -16.43 -1.59
CA HIS A 263 4.71 -16.14 -3.00
C HIS A 263 4.39 -17.43 -3.75
N THR A 264 3.45 -17.36 -4.70
CA THR A 264 3.26 -18.45 -5.66
C THR A 264 4.51 -18.64 -6.51
N TRP A 265 4.68 -19.81 -7.10
CA TRP A 265 5.80 -20.11 -8.01
C TRP A 265 5.90 -19.05 -9.12
N GLY A 266 4.79 -18.73 -9.78
CA GLY A 266 4.75 -17.70 -10.84
C GLY A 266 5.22 -16.35 -10.35
N ALA A 267 4.82 -15.92 -9.14
CA ALA A 267 5.27 -14.67 -8.53
C ALA A 267 6.80 -14.62 -8.36
N VAL A 268 7.42 -15.75 -8.00
CA VAL A 268 8.88 -15.86 -7.86
C VAL A 268 9.56 -15.71 -9.22
N GLN A 269 9.05 -16.38 -10.27
CA GLN A 269 9.62 -16.27 -11.62
C GLN A 269 9.51 -14.85 -12.18
N ILE A 270 8.36 -14.19 -12.01
CA ILE A 270 8.18 -12.79 -12.39
C ILE A 270 9.13 -11.88 -11.60
N GLY A 271 9.31 -12.12 -10.30
CA GLY A 271 10.27 -11.40 -9.46
C GLY A 271 11.74 -11.58 -9.90
N ARG A 272 12.07 -12.71 -10.53
CA ARG A 272 13.36 -12.94 -11.21
C ARG A 272 13.49 -12.17 -12.52
N GLY A 273 12.40 -11.62 -13.05
CA GLY A 273 12.34 -10.83 -14.29
C GLY A 273 12.04 -11.66 -15.53
N LEU A 274 11.49 -12.86 -15.36
CA LEU A 274 11.06 -13.68 -16.49
C LEU A 274 9.82 -13.09 -17.16
N LYS A 275 9.82 -13.15 -18.49
CA LYS A 275 8.74 -12.62 -19.32
C LYS A 275 7.66 -13.65 -19.60
N TYR A 276 6.47 -13.17 -19.92
CA TYR A 276 5.38 -14.01 -20.41
C TYR A 276 5.64 -14.51 -21.84
N PRO A 277 5.25 -15.74 -22.20
CA PRO A 277 4.71 -16.76 -21.30
C PRO A 277 5.82 -17.44 -20.46
N LEU A 278 5.48 -17.85 -19.24
CA LEU A 278 6.37 -18.71 -18.46
C LEU A 278 6.27 -20.15 -18.95
N SER A 279 7.38 -20.91 -18.84
CA SER A 279 7.33 -22.36 -18.96
C SER A 279 6.43 -22.96 -17.88
N PRO A 280 5.83 -24.15 -18.10
CA PRO A 280 5.10 -24.85 -17.05
C PRO A 280 5.95 -25.01 -15.78
N LYS A 281 5.30 -24.99 -14.61
CA LYS A 281 5.99 -25.21 -13.33
C LYS A 281 6.55 -26.64 -13.30
N PRO A 282 7.84 -26.84 -13.02
CA PRO A 282 8.40 -28.17 -12.81
C PRO A 282 7.75 -28.85 -11.58
N GLU A 283 7.61 -30.19 -11.62
CA GLU A 283 6.98 -30.94 -10.53
C GLU A 283 7.77 -30.87 -9.22
N GLU A 284 9.10 -30.76 -9.30
CA GLU A 284 10.01 -30.60 -8.16
C GLU A 284 9.97 -29.22 -7.50
N GLU A 285 9.33 -28.22 -8.12
CA GLU A 285 9.21 -26.87 -7.59
C GLU A 285 7.95 -26.73 -6.71
N PRO A 286 8.05 -26.00 -5.58
CA PRO A 286 6.90 -25.83 -4.68
C PRO A 286 5.79 -24.97 -5.31
N GLU A 287 4.57 -25.17 -4.87
CA GLU A 287 3.43 -24.28 -5.18
C GLU A 287 3.63 -22.91 -4.55
N LEU A 288 4.12 -22.88 -3.31
CA LEU A 288 4.34 -21.67 -2.55
C LEU A 288 5.76 -21.63 -1.96
N TYR A 289 6.44 -20.53 -2.14
CA TYR A 289 7.68 -20.21 -1.46
C TYR A 289 7.42 -19.30 -0.28
N PHE A 290 7.93 -19.67 0.88
CA PHE A 290 7.89 -18.83 2.08
C PHE A 290 9.30 -18.47 2.56
N SER A 291 9.40 -17.34 3.23
CA SER A 291 10.60 -16.97 3.97
C SER A 291 10.23 -16.19 5.23
N ALA A 292 10.97 -16.46 6.30
CA ALA A 292 10.95 -15.70 7.54
C ALA A 292 12.22 -14.85 7.62
N THR A 293 12.06 -13.53 7.75
CA THR A 293 13.16 -12.58 7.91
C THR A 293 13.25 -12.14 9.35
N THR A 294 14.45 -12.24 9.93
CA THR A 294 14.75 -11.75 11.28
C THR A 294 15.94 -10.81 11.26
N TYR A 295 15.99 -9.94 12.27
CA TYR A 295 17.07 -8.98 12.48
C TYR A 295 17.52 -8.99 13.93
N ALA A 296 18.78 -8.59 14.17
CA ALA A 296 19.37 -8.55 15.49
C ALA A 296 20.41 -7.44 15.61
N PHE A 297 20.72 -7.04 16.84
CA PHE A 297 21.75 -6.05 17.12
C PHE A 297 23.13 -6.70 17.33
N THR A 298 23.18 -7.99 17.68
CA THR A 298 24.42 -8.79 17.79
C THR A 298 24.33 -10.06 16.94
N GLU A 299 25.49 -10.65 16.61
CA GLU A 299 25.55 -11.93 15.88
C GLU A 299 24.97 -13.07 16.70
N GLU A 300 25.26 -13.09 18.01
CA GLU A 300 24.76 -14.12 18.92
C GLU A 300 23.23 -14.13 18.98
N GLU A 301 22.61 -12.94 19.08
CA GLU A 301 21.16 -12.79 19.03
C GLU A 301 20.60 -13.32 17.69
N LEU A 302 21.26 -12.97 16.57
CA LEU A 302 20.84 -13.41 15.24
C LEU A 302 20.88 -14.92 15.10
N GLU A 303 22.00 -15.55 15.51
CA GLU A 303 22.17 -17.01 15.41
C GLU A 303 21.15 -17.76 16.27
N VAL A 304 20.84 -17.27 17.47
CA VAL A 304 19.79 -17.87 18.32
C VAL A 304 18.42 -17.77 17.65
N LYS A 305 18.03 -16.60 17.16
CA LYS A 305 16.74 -16.39 16.47
C LYS A 305 16.63 -17.27 15.23
N LYS A 306 17.66 -17.27 14.38
CA LYS A 306 17.73 -18.07 13.16
C LYS A 306 17.58 -19.55 13.48
N LYS A 307 18.34 -20.07 14.46
CA LYS A 307 18.28 -21.46 14.88
C LYS A 307 16.88 -21.88 15.37
N ILE A 308 16.20 -21.01 16.11
CA ILE A 308 14.82 -21.30 16.57
C ILE A 308 13.88 -21.38 15.37
N ILE A 309 13.97 -20.45 14.40
CA ILE A 309 13.15 -20.48 13.20
C ILE A 309 13.43 -21.74 12.37
N GLU A 310 14.71 -22.11 12.18
CA GLU A 310 15.11 -23.32 11.48
C GLU A 310 14.56 -24.59 12.17
N ASN A 311 14.60 -24.62 13.50
CA ASN A 311 14.07 -25.75 14.27
C ASN A 311 12.55 -25.87 14.11
N LEU A 312 11.81 -24.75 14.13
CA LEU A 312 10.37 -24.77 13.86
C LEU A 312 10.04 -25.31 12.46
N VAL A 313 10.83 -24.94 11.45
CA VAL A 313 10.69 -25.49 10.09
C VAL A 313 10.99 -27.00 10.07
N LYS A 314 12.09 -27.44 10.73
CA LYS A 314 12.45 -28.86 10.85
C LYS A 314 11.39 -29.68 11.60
N GLU A 315 10.79 -29.13 12.67
CA GLU A 315 9.66 -29.75 13.36
C GLU A 315 8.46 -29.93 12.41
N GLY A 316 8.15 -28.92 11.61
CA GLY A 316 7.11 -29.03 10.58
C GLY A 316 7.36 -30.17 9.60
N ILE A 317 8.58 -30.26 9.06
CA ILE A 317 8.99 -31.36 8.16
C ILE A 317 8.85 -32.73 8.87
N SER A 318 9.38 -32.84 10.08
CA SER A 318 9.37 -34.09 10.85
C SER A 318 7.95 -34.52 11.26
N SER A 319 7.00 -33.58 11.38
CA SER A 319 5.59 -33.85 11.66
C SER A 319 4.78 -34.22 10.41
N GLY A 320 5.43 -34.35 9.26
CA GLY A 320 4.79 -34.78 8.00
C GLY A 320 4.12 -33.63 7.22
N LEU A 321 4.41 -32.37 7.50
CA LEU A 321 3.95 -31.28 6.63
C LEU A 321 4.63 -31.38 5.26
N PRO A 322 3.92 -31.08 4.16
CA PRO A 322 4.48 -31.12 2.81
C PRO A 322 5.38 -29.90 2.55
N ILE A 323 6.37 -29.67 3.40
CA ILE A 323 7.33 -28.57 3.33
C ILE A 323 8.77 -29.08 3.26
N ALA A 324 9.62 -28.34 2.55
CA ALA A 324 11.05 -28.55 2.55
C ALA A 324 11.79 -27.20 2.55
N THR A 325 13.03 -27.19 3.07
CA THR A 325 13.87 -25.98 3.06
C THR A 325 14.21 -25.56 1.64
N THR A 326 14.27 -24.25 1.39
CA THR A 326 14.68 -23.68 0.11
C THR A 326 15.82 -22.69 0.30
N ASP A 327 16.65 -22.55 -0.74
CA ASP A 327 17.70 -21.54 -0.73
C ASP A 327 17.11 -20.13 -0.87
N VAL A 328 17.50 -19.25 0.03
CA VAL A 328 17.09 -17.85 0.07
C VAL A 328 18.29 -16.89 0.02
N THR A 329 19.48 -17.38 -0.31
CA THR A 329 20.72 -16.61 -0.28
C THR A 329 20.64 -15.31 -1.07
N GLU A 330 20.18 -15.38 -2.33
CA GLU A 330 20.04 -14.19 -3.16
C GLU A 330 18.91 -13.26 -2.69
N ARG A 331 17.83 -13.82 -2.16
CA ARG A 331 16.73 -13.02 -1.61
C ARG A 331 17.13 -12.31 -0.32
N ALA A 332 17.97 -12.94 0.50
CA ALA A 332 18.47 -12.34 1.73
C ALA A 332 19.32 -11.10 1.49
N LYS A 333 19.98 -10.99 0.33
CA LYS A 333 20.79 -9.82 -0.08
C LYS A 333 19.93 -8.62 -0.51
N VAL A 334 18.63 -8.81 -0.76
CA VAL A 334 17.76 -7.71 -1.19
C VAL A 334 17.57 -6.72 -0.05
N GLU A 335 17.89 -5.46 -0.34
CA GLU A 335 17.66 -4.33 0.56
C GLU A 335 16.46 -3.49 0.11
N MET A 336 15.87 -2.78 1.08
CA MET A 336 14.80 -1.82 0.82
C MET A 336 15.40 -0.43 0.53
N PRO A 337 14.78 0.41 -0.30
CA PRO A 337 13.61 0.11 -1.15
C PRO A 337 13.96 -0.77 -2.36
N THR A 338 13.02 -1.57 -2.82
CA THR A 338 13.21 -2.51 -3.93
C THR A 338 12.86 -1.91 -5.31
N LYS A 339 13.08 -2.70 -6.37
CA LYS A 339 12.65 -2.39 -7.76
C LYS A 339 11.64 -3.41 -8.30
N TYR A 340 11.00 -4.18 -7.42
CA TYR A 340 10.15 -5.29 -7.86
C TYR A 340 8.97 -4.85 -8.73
N ALA A 341 8.33 -3.72 -8.41
CA ALA A 341 7.19 -3.22 -9.20
C ALA A 341 7.53 -3.03 -10.69
N LEU A 342 8.76 -2.60 -11.01
CA LEU A 342 9.22 -2.45 -12.40
C LEU A 342 9.32 -3.78 -13.13
N LYS A 343 9.74 -4.86 -12.44
CA LYS A 343 9.81 -6.21 -13.02
C LYS A 343 8.41 -6.78 -13.26
N TYR A 344 7.48 -6.47 -12.35
CA TYR A 344 6.11 -6.96 -12.45
C TYR A 344 5.37 -6.34 -13.63
N SER A 345 5.39 -5.02 -13.76
CA SER A 345 4.74 -4.31 -14.86
C SER A 345 5.32 -4.66 -16.25
N ASP A 346 6.57 -5.14 -16.27
CA ASP A 346 7.28 -5.51 -17.49
C ASP A 346 7.08 -6.99 -17.90
N HIS A 347 6.42 -7.81 -17.09
CA HIS A 347 6.25 -9.25 -17.32
C HIS A 347 5.53 -9.56 -18.64
N ARG A 348 4.40 -8.92 -18.92
CA ARG A 348 3.63 -9.06 -20.17
C ARG A 348 3.91 -7.93 -21.17
N GLY A 349 4.87 -7.03 -20.88
CA GLY A 349 5.09 -5.81 -21.64
C GLY A 349 4.01 -4.75 -21.34
N GLY A 350 4.09 -3.58 -22.00
CA GLY A 350 3.08 -2.53 -21.94
C GLY A 350 2.90 -1.79 -20.59
N GLY A 351 3.59 -2.20 -19.53
CA GLY A 351 3.69 -1.47 -18.27
C GLY A 351 2.44 -1.47 -17.38
N GLY A 352 1.45 -2.30 -17.69
CA GLY A 352 0.22 -2.44 -16.89
C GLY A 352 0.46 -3.25 -15.62
N LEU A 353 -0.14 -2.81 -14.52
CA LEU A 353 -0.08 -3.49 -13.23
C LEU A 353 -1.34 -3.18 -12.42
N ASP A 354 -2.21 -4.15 -12.30
CA ASP A 354 -3.35 -4.08 -11.39
C ASP A 354 -3.14 -4.99 -10.18
N TYR A 355 -3.79 -4.71 -9.06
CA TYR A 355 -3.78 -5.61 -7.93
C TYR A 355 -4.99 -5.42 -7.03
N ILE A 356 -5.44 -6.49 -6.40
CA ILE A 356 -6.36 -6.47 -5.28
C ILE A 356 -5.66 -7.05 -4.06
N GLY A 357 -5.48 -6.23 -3.04
CA GLY A 357 -4.85 -6.62 -1.78
C GLY A 357 -5.83 -6.59 -0.62
N SER A 358 -5.71 -7.56 0.27
CA SER A 358 -6.58 -7.69 1.42
C SER A 358 -5.83 -7.96 2.71
N ILE A 359 -6.51 -7.71 3.82
CA ILE A 359 -6.21 -8.28 5.14
C ILE A 359 -7.18 -9.44 5.33
N THR A 360 -6.66 -10.67 5.45
CA THR A 360 -7.47 -11.89 5.51
C THR A 360 -6.95 -12.79 6.63
N PRO A 361 -7.82 -13.49 7.38
CA PRO A 361 -7.40 -14.52 8.32
C PRO A 361 -6.51 -15.57 7.65
N VAL A 362 -5.35 -15.90 8.23
CA VAL A 362 -4.36 -16.79 7.62
C VAL A 362 -4.96 -18.18 7.36
N ILE A 363 -5.85 -18.66 8.24
CA ILE A 363 -6.50 -19.95 8.07
C ILE A 363 -7.37 -20.02 6.80
N ASN A 364 -7.91 -18.87 6.36
CA ASN A 364 -8.75 -18.79 5.17
C ASN A 364 -7.93 -18.65 3.87
N TRP A 365 -6.60 -18.50 3.97
CA TRP A 365 -5.72 -18.49 2.80
C TRP A 365 -5.78 -19.81 2.03
N THR A 366 -6.05 -20.93 2.71
CA THR A 366 -6.22 -22.25 2.08
C THR A 366 -7.24 -22.18 0.93
N GLN A 367 -8.45 -21.71 1.22
CA GLN A 367 -9.48 -21.51 0.20
C GLN A 367 -9.18 -20.31 -0.72
N GLY A 368 -8.66 -19.24 -0.14
CA GLY A 368 -8.39 -18.00 -0.88
C GLY A 368 -7.42 -18.21 -2.03
N ILE A 369 -6.28 -18.85 -1.77
CA ILE A 369 -5.24 -19.08 -2.80
C ILE A 369 -5.76 -20.02 -3.89
N LYS A 370 -6.44 -21.13 -3.52
CA LYS A 370 -7.05 -22.05 -4.48
C LYS A 370 -7.98 -21.30 -5.44
N ARG A 371 -8.96 -20.58 -4.92
CA ARG A 371 -9.93 -19.84 -5.74
C ARG A 371 -9.31 -18.71 -6.54
N LEU A 372 -8.26 -18.06 -6.03
CA LEU A 372 -7.51 -17.07 -6.79
C LEU A 372 -6.76 -17.71 -7.96
N ASN A 373 -6.16 -18.91 -7.76
CA ASN A 373 -5.55 -19.66 -8.85
C ASN A 373 -6.56 -19.95 -9.95
N GLU A 374 -7.77 -20.45 -9.59
CA GLU A 374 -8.87 -20.70 -10.53
C GLU A 374 -9.23 -19.44 -11.35
N VAL A 375 -9.20 -18.26 -10.73
CA VAL A 375 -9.41 -16.98 -11.43
C VAL A 375 -8.27 -16.70 -12.41
N PHE A 376 -7.01 -16.87 -12.01
CA PHE A 376 -5.87 -16.67 -12.90
C PHE A 376 -5.91 -17.63 -14.10
N ASP A 377 -6.18 -18.90 -13.87
CA ASP A 377 -6.28 -19.94 -14.91
C ASP A 377 -7.39 -19.66 -15.91
N LYS A 378 -8.57 -19.28 -15.41
CA LYS A 378 -9.74 -18.92 -16.23
C LYS A 378 -9.43 -17.88 -17.30
N TYR A 379 -8.54 -16.94 -16.98
CA TYR A 379 -8.16 -15.84 -17.88
C TYR A 379 -6.80 -16.05 -18.56
N GLY A 380 -6.13 -17.18 -18.35
CA GLY A 380 -4.82 -17.48 -18.95
C GLY A 380 -3.68 -16.60 -18.42
N PHE A 381 -3.76 -16.21 -17.14
CA PHE A 381 -2.71 -15.43 -16.48
C PHE A 381 -1.90 -16.30 -15.53
N THR A 382 -0.61 -16.00 -15.41
CA THR A 382 0.25 -16.62 -14.40
C THR A 382 -0.22 -16.23 -13.00
N SER A 383 -0.48 -17.20 -12.12
CA SER A 383 -0.84 -16.92 -10.74
C SER A 383 0.26 -16.14 -10.03
N TYR A 384 -0.09 -14.93 -9.63
CA TYR A 384 0.77 -14.07 -8.86
C TYR A 384 0.08 -13.67 -7.56
N ILE A 385 0.26 -14.49 -6.52
CA ILE A 385 -0.27 -14.20 -5.18
C ILE A 385 0.90 -13.95 -4.24
N ARG A 386 0.83 -12.85 -3.52
CA ARG A 386 1.75 -12.50 -2.45
C ARG A 386 1.05 -12.55 -1.10
N LEU A 387 1.73 -13.13 -0.13
CA LEU A 387 1.27 -13.32 1.24
C LEU A 387 2.25 -12.65 2.21
N SER A 388 1.76 -12.12 3.32
CA SER A 388 2.59 -11.67 4.45
C SER A 388 1.79 -11.71 5.73
N ILE A 389 2.39 -12.20 6.82
CA ILE A 389 1.73 -12.30 8.13
C ILE A 389 1.97 -11.02 8.93
N TYR A 390 0.93 -10.51 9.59
CA TYR A 390 1.02 -9.39 10.50
C TYR A 390 1.47 -9.80 11.90
N ARG A 391 1.98 -8.83 12.66
CA ARG A 391 2.50 -8.99 14.01
C ARG A 391 1.58 -9.82 14.90
N GLY A 392 2.09 -10.95 15.40
CA GLY A 392 1.46 -11.81 16.42
C GLY A 392 0.03 -12.23 16.14
N THR A 393 -0.47 -12.01 14.93
CA THR A 393 -1.88 -12.14 14.60
C THR A 393 -2.19 -13.39 13.78
N LEU A 394 -3.48 -13.73 13.73
CA LEU A 394 -4.04 -14.80 12.91
C LEU A 394 -4.42 -14.31 11.51
N GLN A 395 -3.97 -13.11 11.14
CA GLN A 395 -4.32 -12.43 9.90
C GLN A 395 -3.07 -11.94 9.18
N GLY A 396 -3.20 -11.73 7.90
CA GLY A 396 -2.13 -11.23 7.06
C GLY A 396 -2.62 -10.71 5.73
N MET A 397 -1.70 -10.20 4.95
CA MET A 397 -1.97 -9.76 3.60
C MET A 397 -2.08 -10.95 2.65
N MET A 398 -3.16 -11.02 1.88
CA MET A 398 -3.29 -11.83 0.68
C MET A 398 -3.55 -10.89 -0.50
N ARG A 399 -2.66 -10.91 -1.49
CA ARG A 399 -2.70 -9.98 -2.62
C ARG A 399 -2.54 -10.72 -3.94
N ALA A 400 -3.54 -10.61 -4.81
CA ALA A 400 -3.43 -10.97 -6.22
C ALA A 400 -2.85 -9.79 -7.00
N ILE A 401 -1.84 -10.03 -7.82
CA ILE A 401 -1.16 -9.03 -8.65
C ILE A 401 -1.29 -9.47 -10.10
N MET A 402 -1.75 -8.59 -10.97
CA MET A 402 -2.14 -8.85 -12.34
C MET A 402 -1.32 -7.95 -13.29
N PRO A 403 -0.08 -8.37 -13.66
CA PRO A 403 0.67 -7.69 -14.72
C PRO A 403 -0.02 -7.91 -16.06
N TYR A 404 -0.12 -6.86 -16.88
CA TYR A 404 -0.81 -6.94 -18.17
C TYR A 404 -0.23 -5.98 -19.18
N ASN A 405 -0.51 -6.19 -20.47
CA ASN A 405 -0.14 -5.28 -21.53
C ASN A 405 -1.22 -4.20 -21.70
N ARG A 406 -0.90 -2.95 -21.40
CA ARG A 406 -1.83 -1.81 -21.54
C ARG A 406 -2.20 -1.52 -23.00
N GLY A 407 -1.37 -1.95 -23.96
CA GLY A 407 -1.62 -1.81 -25.39
C GLY A 407 -2.46 -2.93 -25.99
N ASP A 408 -2.83 -3.95 -25.21
CA ASP A 408 -3.69 -5.06 -25.62
C ASP A 408 -5.06 -4.95 -24.94
N GLU A 409 -6.09 -4.65 -25.70
CA GLU A 409 -7.46 -4.51 -25.20
C GLU A 409 -7.99 -5.81 -24.57
N ASN A 410 -7.56 -6.98 -25.07
CA ASN A 410 -7.96 -8.26 -24.50
C ASN A 410 -7.37 -8.45 -23.10
N ASP A 411 -6.08 -8.09 -22.91
CA ASP A 411 -5.43 -8.11 -21.59
C ASP A 411 -6.14 -7.14 -20.62
N VAL A 412 -6.43 -5.92 -21.07
CA VAL A 412 -7.13 -4.90 -20.27
C VAL A 412 -8.50 -5.39 -19.81
N GLU A 413 -9.31 -5.95 -20.71
CA GLU A 413 -10.65 -6.44 -20.39
C GLU A 413 -10.60 -7.69 -19.52
N ALA A 414 -9.66 -8.61 -19.76
CA ALA A 414 -9.43 -9.79 -18.93
C ALA A 414 -9.10 -9.36 -17.49
N VAL A 415 -8.16 -8.43 -17.30
CA VAL A 415 -7.76 -7.96 -15.96
C VAL A 415 -8.89 -7.22 -15.25
N ARG A 416 -9.72 -6.45 -15.95
CA ARG A 416 -10.93 -5.84 -15.36
C ARG A 416 -11.88 -6.89 -14.77
N LYS A 417 -12.12 -7.98 -15.51
CA LYS A 417 -12.95 -9.09 -15.03
C LYS A 417 -12.29 -9.84 -13.88
N MET A 418 -11.00 -10.15 -14.02
CA MET A 418 -10.20 -10.80 -12.97
C MET A 418 -10.24 -10.00 -11.66
N ALA A 419 -10.04 -8.68 -11.71
CA ALA A 419 -10.06 -7.82 -10.53
C ALA A 419 -11.41 -7.90 -9.80
N ARG A 420 -12.53 -7.89 -10.53
CA ARG A 420 -13.87 -8.04 -9.96
C ARG A 420 -14.11 -9.42 -9.32
N GLU A 421 -13.70 -10.49 -10.00
CA GLU A 421 -13.79 -11.85 -9.45
C GLU A 421 -12.87 -12.03 -8.24
N THR A 422 -11.66 -11.47 -8.28
CA THR A 422 -10.73 -11.44 -7.16
C THR A 422 -11.33 -10.77 -5.93
N VAL A 423 -12.06 -9.65 -6.11
CA VAL A 423 -12.79 -8.98 -5.03
C VAL A 423 -13.80 -9.94 -4.39
N GLN A 424 -14.59 -10.67 -5.19
CA GLN A 424 -15.58 -11.63 -4.67
C GLN A 424 -14.90 -12.76 -3.87
N VAL A 425 -13.83 -13.35 -4.42
CA VAL A 425 -13.07 -14.40 -3.73
C VAL A 425 -12.55 -13.92 -2.38
N ILE A 426 -11.94 -12.73 -2.34
CA ILE A 426 -11.40 -12.16 -1.11
C ILE A 426 -12.50 -11.94 -0.06
N LEU A 427 -13.62 -11.35 -0.45
CA LEU A 427 -14.74 -11.08 0.46
C LEU A 427 -15.40 -12.37 0.96
N ASP A 428 -15.52 -13.39 0.12
CA ASP A 428 -16.03 -14.72 0.52
C ASP A 428 -15.11 -15.42 1.53
N CYS A 429 -13.81 -15.13 1.46
CA CYS A 429 -12.82 -15.62 2.43
C CYS A 429 -12.74 -14.76 3.72
N GLY A 430 -13.67 -13.81 3.91
CA GLY A 430 -13.68 -12.90 5.07
C GLY A 430 -12.55 -11.88 5.04
N GLY A 431 -11.98 -11.60 3.88
CA GLY A 431 -10.93 -10.59 3.71
C GLY A 431 -11.50 -9.17 3.61
N LEU A 432 -10.71 -8.19 4.04
CA LEU A 432 -10.99 -6.76 3.93
C LEU A 432 -10.02 -6.14 2.93
N ILE A 433 -10.55 -5.50 1.88
CA ILE A 433 -9.72 -4.92 0.82
C ILE A 433 -9.19 -3.58 1.27
N TYR A 434 -7.86 -3.39 1.25
CA TYR A 434 -7.22 -2.11 1.54
C TYR A 434 -6.79 -1.42 0.24
N LYS A 435 -6.70 -0.08 0.25
CA LYS A 435 -6.49 0.72 -0.97
C LYS A 435 -7.51 0.37 -2.07
N ALA A 436 -8.73 0.10 -1.64
CA ALA A 436 -9.77 -0.44 -2.49
C ALA A 436 -10.15 0.54 -3.61
N PRO A 437 -10.16 0.12 -4.88
CA PRO A 437 -10.80 0.89 -5.94
C PRO A 437 -12.31 1.01 -5.68
N SER A 438 -12.95 2.02 -6.27
CA SER A 438 -14.36 2.34 -5.95
C SER A 438 -15.30 1.15 -6.13
N PHE A 439 -15.13 0.35 -7.19
CA PHE A 439 -15.95 -0.85 -7.42
C PHE A 439 -15.79 -1.91 -6.32
N ALA A 440 -14.59 -2.03 -5.74
CA ALA A 440 -14.36 -2.97 -4.64
C ALA A 440 -14.99 -2.46 -3.33
N CYS A 441 -14.99 -1.14 -3.12
CA CYS A 441 -15.70 -0.52 -2.00
C CYS A 441 -17.20 -0.80 -2.07
N GLU A 442 -17.80 -0.64 -3.24
CA GLU A 442 -19.24 -0.95 -3.47
C GLU A 442 -19.58 -2.39 -3.09
N GLU A 443 -18.73 -3.36 -3.49
CA GLU A 443 -18.93 -4.76 -3.13
C GLU A 443 -18.76 -5.03 -1.62
N MET A 444 -17.80 -4.36 -0.96
CA MET A 444 -17.65 -4.43 0.49
C MET A 444 -18.87 -3.91 1.22
N TRP A 445 -19.43 -2.76 0.77
CA TRP A 445 -20.58 -2.15 1.43
C TRP A 445 -21.88 -2.93 1.25
N LYS A 446 -22.04 -3.69 0.15
CA LYS A 446 -23.18 -4.60 -0.03
C LYS A 446 -23.24 -5.71 1.03
N ARG A 447 -22.06 -6.09 1.58
CA ARG A 447 -21.91 -7.14 2.61
C ARG A 447 -21.77 -6.58 4.02
N GLY A 448 -21.57 -5.26 4.15
CA GLY A 448 -21.30 -4.60 5.40
C GLY A 448 -22.54 -4.25 6.23
N ASP A 449 -22.32 -3.80 7.46
CA ASP A 449 -23.36 -3.23 8.29
C ASP A 449 -23.92 -1.95 7.63
N PRO A 450 -25.23 -1.88 7.35
CA PRO A 450 -25.84 -0.72 6.71
C PRO A 450 -25.73 0.56 7.55
N ASN A 451 -25.64 0.46 8.88
CA ASN A 451 -25.46 1.60 9.75
C ASN A 451 -24.03 2.14 9.69
N PHE A 452 -23.04 1.27 9.45
CA PHE A 452 -21.66 1.70 9.19
C PHE A 452 -21.58 2.57 7.93
N LEU A 453 -22.22 2.13 6.82
CA LEU A 453 -22.26 2.93 5.58
C LEU A 453 -22.99 4.26 5.78
N LYS A 454 -24.10 4.26 6.53
CA LYS A 454 -24.81 5.51 6.88
C LYS A 454 -23.93 6.47 7.68
N LEU A 455 -23.14 5.93 8.62
CA LEU A 455 -22.21 6.72 9.43
C LEU A 455 -21.09 7.30 8.54
N LEU A 456 -20.50 6.50 7.63
CA LEU A 456 -19.48 6.98 6.71
C LEU A 456 -20.03 8.15 5.85
N LYS A 457 -21.22 8.00 5.28
CA LYS A 457 -21.88 9.07 4.49
C LYS A 457 -22.11 10.33 5.33
N LYS A 458 -22.56 10.18 6.58
CA LYS A 458 -22.79 11.30 7.50
C LYS A 458 -21.47 12.02 7.81
N VAL A 459 -20.39 11.28 8.12
CA VAL A 459 -19.06 11.84 8.36
C VAL A 459 -18.57 12.61 7.13
N LYS A 460 -18.62 12.00 5.95
CA LYS A 460 -18.23 12.65 4.70
C LYS A 460 -19.01 13.93 4.46
N GLN A 461 -20.34 13.89 4.57
CA GLN A 461 -21.19 15.06 4.36
C GLN A 461 -20.97 16.17 5.38
N THR A 462 -20.65 15.82 6.63
CA THR A 462 -20.35 16.80 7.68
C THR A 462 -19.02 17.50 7.44
N LEU A 463 -17.97 16.76 7.05
CA LEU A 463 -16.65 17.32 6.81
C LEU A 463 -16.53 18.04 5.47
N ASP A 464 -17.15 17.50 4.43
CA ASP A 464 -17.07 17.98 3.05
C ASP A 464 -18.47 18.15 2.42
N PRO A 465 -19.27 19.12 2.90
CA PRO A 465 -20.65 19.31 2.46
C PRO A 465 -20.75 19.68 0.98
N ASN A 466 -19.71 20.28 0.41
CA ASN A 466 -19.62 20.68 -0.99
C ASN A 466 -19.08 19.59 -1.91
N ARG A 467 -18.69 18.42 -1.36
CA ARG A 467 -18.14 17.27 -2.09
C ARG A 467 -16.95 17.62 -3.00
N ILE A 468 -16.07 18.54 -2.53
CA ILE A 468 -14.90 18.93 -3.30
C ILE A 468 -13.72 17.97 -3.12
N MET A 469 -13.63 17.24 -1.99
CA MET A 469 -12.49 16.40 -1.67
C MET A 469 -12.59 15.02 -2.33
N ASN A 470 -11.77 14.80 -3.34
CA ASN A 470 -11.58 13.53 -4.08
C ASN A 470 -12.89 12.75 -4.29
N PRO A 471 -13.89 13.33 -5.01
CA PRO A 471 -15.20 12.73 -5.16
C PRO A 471 -15.11 11.37 -5.87
N GLY A 472 -16.15 10.52 -5.68
CA GLY A 472 -16.21 9.18 -6.25
C GLY A 472 -15.33 8.13 -5.55
N ARG A 473 -14.74 8.47 -4.39
CA ARG A 473 -13.97 7.51 -3.58
C ARG A 473 -14.85 6.81 -2.56
N LEU A 474 -14.47 5.57 -2.20
CA LEU A 474 -15.16 4.73 -1.22
C LEU A 474 -16.63 4.43 -1.58
N GLY A 475 -17.10 4.74 -2.79
CA GLY A 475 -18.51 4.64 -3.16
C GLY A 475 -19.40 5.64 -2.41
N LEU A 476 -18.87 6.83 -2.06
CA LEU A 476 -19.51 7.88 -1.27
C LEU A 476 -19.75 9.14 -2.08
#